data_7c449a48231783f15129db55b05d8cda
#
_entry.id   7c449a48231783f15129db55b05d8cda
#
_cell.length_a   1.000
_cell.length_b   1.000
_cell.length_c   1.000
_cell.angle_alpha   90.00
_cell.angle_beta   90.00
_cell.angle_gamma   90.00
#
_symmetry.space_group_name_H-M   'P 1'
#
loop_
_entity.id
_entity.type
_entity.pdbx_description
1 polymer ?
#
loop_
_entity_poly.entity_id
_entity_poly.type
_entity_poly.pdbx_seq_one_letter_code
_entity_poly.pdbx_strand_id
1 'polypeptide(L)'
;AASDVYKRQMEHHAILKSCEAVEKEGFYVTYIRPAENGIVRLTDIQRAVRPDTFLISVMAANNEIGTIQPVAQIGAFARRHRILFHTDAVQAYTNMDIDVNAMQIDMLSTSAHKLNGPKGIGFLYIREGCVKTPFIHGGGQERGMRSGTENTAGIIGFAKAAQTAMANKPVRTQYEMRMRDYMIHRVLTEIPFSRLNGDSRKRLPGNMNFSFQFVDGGTLIVMLDKQGICASAGSACSTGSGMPSHVLKSIGLPDELSFATVRFTINEEITRQEIDYVVNCLKNDIAQLREQSEDYQNFL
;
A
#
# COMPACT_ATOMS: atom_id res chain seq x y z
N ALA A 1 23.41 23.15 5.68
CA ALA A 1 22.00 23.53 5.72
C ALA A 1 21.18 22.26 5.68
N ALA A 2 20.30 22.05 6.62
CA ALA A 2 19.44 20.88 6.63
C ALA A 2 18.44 20.99 5.47
N SER A 3 18.44 19.98 4.60
CA SER A 3 17.54 19.91 3.45
C SER A 3 16.30 19.13 3.80
N ASP A 4 15.16 19.47 3.20
CA ASP A 4 13.86 18.92 3.57
C ASP A 4 13.43 17.78 2.64
N VAL A 5 12.90 16.71 3.23
CA VAL A 5 12.34 15.53 2.56
C VAL A 5 10.85 15.44 2.85
N TYR A 6 10.03 15.36 1.81
CA TYR A 6 8.58 15.20 1.97
C TYR A 6 8.13 13.76 1.96
N LYS A 7 7.25 13.44 2.91
CA LYS A 7 6.69 12.12 3.10
C LYS A 7 5.25 12.11 3.55
N ARG A 8 4.66 10.88 3.52
CA ARG A 8 3.34 10.56 4.01
C ARG A 8 3.35 9.79 5.30
N GLN A 9 2.32 10.02 6.13
CA GLN A 9 2.05 9.19 7.30
C GLN A 9 1.58 7.77 6.95
N MET A 10 1.21 7.48 5.68
CA MET A 10 0.71 6.18 5.23
C MET A 10 1.67 5.40 4.34
N GLU A 11 2.95 5.80 4.29
CA GLU A 11 4.00 5.04 3.60
C GLU A 11 4.25 3.69 4.28
N HIS A 12 4.81 2.75 3.54
CA HIS A 12 5.31 1.51 4.12
C HIS A 12 6.42 1.79 5.14
N HIS A 13 6.53 0.95 6.17
CA HIS A 13 7.56 1.11 7.20
C HIS A 13 8.99 1.20 6.65
N ALA A 14 9.27 0.58 5.50
CA ALA A 14 10.57 0.71 4.82
C ALA A 14 10.93 2.18 4.53
N ILE A 15 9.95 2.95 4.06
CA ILE A 15 10.13 4.39 3.82
C ILE A 15 10.09 5.16 5.15
N LEU A 16 9.14 4.88 6.05
CA LEU A 16 9.04 5.57 7.33
C LEU A 16 10.33 5.45 8.16
N LYS A 17 10.88 4.27 8.27
CA LYS A 17 12.11 4.04 9.03
C LYS A 17 13.35 4.64 8.36
N SER A 18 13.43 4.63 7.04
CA SER A 18 14.53 5.30 6.32
C SER A 18 14.56 6.80 6.61
N CYS A 19 13.41 7.43 6.70
CA CYS A 19 13.38 8.85 6.99
C CYS A 19 13.55 9.19 8.48
N GLU A 20 13.11 8.34 9.40
CA GLU A 20 13.53 8.46 10.81
C GLU A 20 15.07 8.41 10.93
N ALA A 21 15.74 7.64 10.05
CA ALA A 21 17.20 7.59 10.01
C ALA A 21 17.79 8.92 9.50
N VAL A 22 17.30 9.47 8.38
CA VAL A 22 17.81 10.74 7.85
C VAL A 22 17.47 11.94 8.74
N GLU A 23 16.36 11.90 9.49
CA GLU A 23 16.07 12.90 10.53
C GLU A 23 17.16 12.95 11.61
N LYS A 24 17.66 11.77 12.02
CA LYS A 24 18.78 11.67 12.97
C LYS A 24 20.11 12.22 12.42
N GLU A 25 20.24 12.25 11.09
CA GLU A 25 21.38 12.85 10.39
C GLU A 25 21.22 14.37 10.19
N GLY A 26 20.12 14.96 10.68
CA GLY A 26 19.88 16.40 10.67
C GLY A 26 19.07 16.91 9.46
N PHE A 27 18.47 16.03 8.67
CA PHE A 27 17.51 16.45 7.65
C PHE A 27 16.15 16.75 8.27
N TYR A 28 15.42 17.67 7.69
CA TYR A 28 14.02 17.87 8.04
C TYR A 28 13.16 16.90 7.22
N VAL A 29 12.15 16.32 7.86
CA VAL A 29 11.15 15.49 7.19
C VAL A 29 9.76 16.03 7.48
N THR A 30 9.03 16.40 6.44
CA THR A 30 7.65 16.86 6.58
C THR A 30 6.67 15.74 6.22
N TYR A 31 5.79 15.39 7.16
CA TYR A 31 4.79 14.34 7.01
C TYR A 31 3.44 14.93 6.59
N ILE A 32 2.93 14.53 5.42
CA ILE A 32 1.64 14.99 4.92
C ILE A 32 0.54 13.99 5.27
N ARG A 33 -0.52 14.47 5.90
CA ARG A 33 -1.71 13.66 6.19
C ARG A 33 -2.55 13.50 4.92
N PRO A 34 -2.99 12.28 4.55
CA PRO A 34 -3.93 12.05 3.45
C PRO A 34 -5.33 12.55 3.84
N ALA A 35 -6.21 12.69 2.84
CA ALA A 35 -7.64 12.84 3.07
C ALA A 35 -8.24 11.52 3.59
N GLU A 36 -9.48 11.52 4.06
CA GLU A 36 -10.17 10.34 4.61
C GLU A 36 -10.24 9.16 3.65
N ASN A 37 -10.27 9.42 2.34
CA ASN A 37 -10.20 8.37 1.30
C ASN A 37 -8.76 7.89 1.01
N GLY A 38 -7.78 8.34 1.78
CA GLY A 38 -6.38 7.97 1.61
C GLY A 38 -5.65 8.64 0.45
N ILE A 39 -6.27 9.57 -0.28
CA ILE A 39 -5.61 10.32 -1.36
C ILE A 39 -4.88 11.53 -0.76
N VAL A 40 -3.62 11.74 -1.17
CA VAL A 40 -2.93 13.00 -0.91
C VAL A 40 -3.33 14.03 -1.94
N ARG A 41 -3.76 15.17 -1.46
CA ARG A 41 -4.07 16.31 -2.31
C ARG A 41 -2.78 16.99 -2.75
N LEU A 42 -2.69 17.30 -4.04
CA LEU A 42 -1.54 18.06 -4.54
C LEU A 42 -1.40 19.43 -3.84
N THR A 43 -2.51 20.05 -3.45
CA THR A 43 -2.53 21.31 -2.70
C THR A 43 -1.83 21.22 -1.34
N ASP A 44 -1.90 20.05 -0.68
CA ASP A 44 -1.24 19.87 0.62
C ASP A 44 0.28 19.71 0.45
N ILE A 45 0.70 19.05 -0.65
CA ILE A 45 2.11 19.02 -1.06
C ILE A 45 2.60 20.44 -1.36
N GLN A 46 1.84 21.20 -2.15
CA GLN A 46 2.21 22.56 -2.55
C GLN A 46 2.41 23.51 -1.36
N ARG A 47 1.53 23.41 -0.36
CA ARG A 47 1.63 24.24 0.86
C ARG A 47 2.81 23.86 1.75
N ALA A 48 3.19 22.62 1.67
CA ALA A 48 4.19 22.06 2.52
C ALA A 48 5.63 22.22 1.95
N VAL A 49 5.82 22.40 0.62
CA VAL A 49 7.15 22.59 -0.02
C VAL A 49 7.85 23.83 0.51
N ARG A 50 9.12 23.65 0.89
CA ARG A 50 10.04 24.68 1.37
C ARG A 50 11.10 24.98 0.32
N PRO A 51 11.82 26.13 0.41
CA PRO A 51 12.89 26.44 -0.54
C PRO A 51 14.04 25.43 -0.55
N ASP A 52 14.25 24.69 0.53
CA ASP A 52 15.28 23.66 0.71
C ASP A 52 14.77 22.23 0.51
N THR A 53 13.53 22.03 0.06
CA THR A 53 12.99 20.72 -0.28
C THR A 53 13.69 20.16 -1.52
N PHE A 54 14.32 18.98 -1.39
CA PHE A 54 15.03 18.34 -2.49
C PHE A 54 14.39 17.03 -2.95
N LEU A 55 13.55 16.40 -2.14
CA LEU A 55 12.91 15.12 -2.45
C LEU A 55 11.44 15.10 -2.00
N ILE A 56 10.57 14.63 -2.87
CA ILE A 56 9.20 14.21 -2.56
C ILE A 56 9.13 12.70 -2.72
N SER A 57 8.68 11.97 -1.68
CA SER A 57 8.46 10.53 -1.71
C SER A 57 6.99 10.23 -1.42
N VAL A 58 6.32 9.58 -2.37
CA VAL A 58 4.89 9.24 -2.27
C VAL A 58 4.65 7.88 -2.91
N MET A 59 4.16 6.90 -2.13
CA MET A 59 3.83 5.58 -2.67
C MET A 59 2.76 5.67 -3.75
N ALA A 60 2.87 4.86 -4.81
CA ALA A 60 1.93 4.89 -5.92
C ALA A 60 0.55 4.34 -5.54
N ALA A 61 0.51 3.33 -4.68
CA ALA A 61 -0.72 2.78 -4.11
C ALA A 61 -0.46 2.23 -2.72
N ASN A 62 -1.42 2.41 -1.81
CA ASN A 62 -1.27 1.94 -0.43
C ASN A 62 -1.58 0.44 -0.31
N ASN A 63 -0.74 -0.28 0.42
CA ASN A 63 -0.81 -1.73 0.60
C ASN A 63 -1.92 -2.20 1.56
N GLU A 64 -2.45 -1.31 2.41
CA GLU A 64 -3.51 -1.65 3.37
C GLU A 64 -4.88 -1.32 2.81
N ILE A 65 -5.11 -0.07 2.46
CA ILE A 65 -6.42 0.42 2.01
C ILE A 65 -6.59 0.45 0.49
N GLY A 66 -5.56 0.07 -0.27
CA GLY A 66 -5.60 -0.03 -1.73
C GLY A 66 -5.63 1.30 -2.50
N THR A 67 -5.74 2.44 -1.84
CA THR A 67 -5.90 3.75 -2.51
C THR A 67 -4.73 4.08 -3.42
N ILE A 68 -5.04 4.39 -4.67
CA ILE A 68 -4.09 4.82 -5.72
C ILE A 68 -3.87 6.34 -5.63
N GLN A 69 -2.64 6.76 -5.85
CA GLN A 69 -2.23 8.14 -5.68
C GLN A 69 -2.07 8.90 -7.00
N PRO A 70 -2.18 10.22 -6.99
CA PRO A 70 -2.06 11.05 -8.20
C PRO A 70 -0.58 11.25 -8.60
N VAL A 71 0.15 10.14 -8.84
CA VAL A 71 1.61 10.11 -9.09
C VAL A 71 2.01 11.04 -10.22
N ALA A 72 1.29 11.02 -11.36
CA ALA A 72 1.61 11.88 -12.50
C ALA A 72 1.49 13.38 -12.16
N GLN A 73 0.48 13.76 -11.36
CA GLN A 73 0.29 15.16 -10.95
C GLN A 73 1.41 15.60 -10.00
N ILE A 74 1.81 14.71 -9.08
CA ILE A 74 2.89 14.97 -8.12
C ILE A 74 4.22 15.07 -8.86
N GLY A 75 4.52 14.15 -9.77
CA GLY A 75 5.75 14.19 -10.57
C GLY A 75 5.85 15.44 -11.44
N ALA A 76 4.77 15.84 -12.10
CA ALA A 76 4.71 17.09 -12.87
C ALA A 76 4.93 18.33 -11.99
N PHE A 77 4.43 18.33 -10.76
CA PHE A 77 4.70 19.39 -9.79
C PHE A 77 6.17 19.39 -9.35
N ALA A 78 6.70 18.25 -8.92
CA ALA A 78 8.08 18.10 -8.47
C ALA A 78 9.07 18.57 -9.55
N ARG A 79 8.85 18.14 -10.81
CA ARG A 79 9.68 18.54 -11.97
C ARG A 79 9.70 20.05 -12.19
N ARG A 80 8.54 20.73 -12.11
CA ARG A 80 8.47 22.21 -12.26
C ARG A 80 9.24 22.94 -11.17
N HIS A 81 9.31 22.38 -9.98
CA HIS A 81 10.01 22.96 -8.83
C HIS A 81 11.45 22.45 -8.68
N ARG A 82 11.94 21.61 -9.61
CA ARG A 82 13.30 21.00 -9.58
C ARG A 82 13.53 20.16 -8.32
N ILE A 83 12.48 19.53 -7.83
CA ILE A 83 12.50 18.61 -6.68
C ILE A 83 12.52 17.19 -7.25
N LEU A 84 13.36 16.31 -6.70
CA LEU A 84 13.36 14.89 -7.06
C LEU A 84 12.08 14.22 -6.60
N PHE A 85 11.56 13.29 -7.42
CA PHE A 85 10.36 12.55 -7.10
C PHE A 85 10.63 11.05 -7.04
N HIS A 86 10.43 10.47 -5.86
CA HIS A 86 10.44 9.03 -5.59
C HIS A 86 9.01 8.50 -5.42
N THR A 87 8.74 7.31 -5.95
CA THR A 87 7.51 6.57 -5.65
C THR A 87 7.81 5.13 -5.23
N ASP A 88 7.24 4.70 -4.11
CA ASP A 88 7.15 3.28 -3.78
C ASP A 88 6.03 2.66 -4.64
N ALA A 89 6.43 1.86 -5.63
CA ALA A 89 5.52 1.19 -6.56
C ALA A 89 5.36 -0.31 -6.25
N VAL A 90 5.76 -0.78 -5.07
CA VAL A 90 5.72 -2.19 -4.69
C VAL A 90 4.33 -2.81 -4.90
N GLN A 91 3.27 -2.08 -4.59
CA GLN A 91 1.90 -2.54 -4.80
C GLN A 91 1.32 -2.16 -6.18
N ALA A 92 1.91 -1.16 -6.82
CA ALA A 92 1.40 -0.60 -8.07
C ALA A 92 2.01 -1.26 -9.32
N TYR A 93 3.27 -1.70 -9.23
CA TYR A 93 3.98 -2.32 -10.34
C TYR A 93 3.23 -3.57 -10.80
N THR A 94 2.96 -3.65 -12.10
CA THR A 94 2.07 -4.65 -12.75
C THR A 94 0.56 -4.49 -12.52
N ASN A 95 0.11 -3.68 -11.57
CA ASN A 95 -1.32 -3.42 -11.32
C ASN A 95 -1.81 -2.09 -11.92
N MET A 96 -0.88 -1.17 -12.17
CA MET A 96 -1.15 0.13 -12.77
C MET A 96 -0.29 0.32 -14.04
N ASP A 97 -0.69 1.26 -14.90
CA ASP A 97 0.18 1.76 -15.97
C ASP A 97 1.13 2.79 -15.37
N ILE A 98 2.42 2.47 -15.40
CA ILE A 98 3.49 3.36 -14.91
C ILE A 98 4.46 3.62 -16.05
N ASP A 99 4.50 4.87 -16.51
CA ASP A 99 5.51 5.39 -17.41
C ASP A 99 6.34 6.43 -16.66
N VAL A 100 7.57 6.10 -16.33
CA VAL A 100 8.45 6.97 -15.54
C VAL A 100 8.75 8.30 -16.21
N ASN A 101 8.67 8.38 -17.55
CA ASN A 101 8.89 9.60 -18.29
C ASN A 101 7.63 10.46 -18.33
N ALA A 102 6.48 9.89 -18.69
CA ALA A 102 5.21 10.59 -18.72
C ALA A 102 4.79 11.08 -17.34
N MET A 103 5.05 10.28 -16.28
CA MET A 103 4.75 10.61 -14.89
C MET A 103 5.86 11.41 -14.20
N GLN A 104 6.96 11.73 -14.89
CA GLN A 104 8.09 12.51 -14.34
C GLN A 104 8.66 11.92 -13.04
N ILE A 105 8.77 10.59 -12.96
CA ILE A 105 9.32 9.87 -11.80
C ILE A 105 10.84 9.84 -11.94
N ASP A 106 11.56 10.25 -10.91
CA ASP A 106 13.03 10.20 -10.86
C ASP A 106 13.55 8.92 -10.21
N MET A 107 12.82 8.39 -9.25
CA MET A 107 13.14 7.12 -8.58
C MET A 107 11.88 6.29 -8.35
N LEU A 108 11.97 4.96 -8.54
CA LEU A 108 10.88 4.05 -8.30
C LEU A 108 11.40 2.76 -7.67
N SER A 109 10.84 2.39 -6.53
CA SER A 109 11.14 1.13 -5.86
C SER A 109 10.04 0.09 -6.05
N THR A 110 10.44 -1.19 -6.18
CA THR A 110 9.53 -2.32 -6.28
C THR A 110 10.13 -3.58 -5.69
N SER A 111 9.32 -4.64 -5.55
CA SER A 111 9.73 -5.92 -4.95
C SER A 111 9.07 -7.09 -5.67
N ALA A 112 9.86 -8.13 -5.99
CA ALA A 112 9.41 -9.26 -6.79
C ALA A 112 8.31 -10.10 -6.11
N HIS A 113 8.37 -10.28 -4.78
CA HIS A 113 7.44 -11.13 -4.05
C HIS A 113 5.99 -10.61 -4.05
N LYS A 114 5.74 -9.38 -4.49
CA LYS A 114 4.37 -8.81 -4.64
C LYS A 114 3.73 -9.10 -5.99
N LEU A 115 4.45 -9.77 -6.88
CA LEU A 115 3.96 -10.21 -8.19
C LEU A 115 4.34 -11.67 -8.49
N ASN A 116 4.31 -12.49 -7.46
CA ASN A 116 4.64 -13.93 -7.52
C ASN A 116 6.08 -14.25 -7.93
N GLY A 117 7.00 -13.29 -7.77
CA GLY A 117 8.42 -13.46 -7.97
C GLY A 117 9.16 -13.90 -6.71
N PRO A 118 10.47 -14.15 -6.79
CA PRO A 118 11.28 -14.60 -5.65
C PRO A 118 11.29 -13.57 -4.51
N LYS A 119 11.35 -14.05 -3.27
CA LYS A 119 11.64 -13.22 -2.09
C LYS A 119 13.10 -12.75 -2.10
N GLY A 120 13.39 -11.63 -1.45
CA GLY A 120 14.75 -11.10 -1.28
C GLY A 120 15.32 -10.40 -2.51
N ILE A 121 14.51 -10.12 -3.53
CA ILE A 121 14.89 -9.35 -4.72
C ILE A 121 13.88 -8.23 -4.99
N GLY A 122 14.40 -7.07 -5.40
CA GLY A 122 13.67 -5.91 -5.85
C GLY A 122 14.53 -5.06 -6.77
N PHE A 123 14.00 -4.01 -7.35
CA PHE A 123 14.80 -3.02 -8.05
C PHE A 123 14.45 -1.59 -7.62
N LEU A 124 15.42 -0.72 -7.76
CA LEU A 124 15.26 0.72 -7.70
C LEU A 124 15.59 1.30 -9.09
N TYR A 125 14.57 1.84 -9.77
CA TYR A 125 14.82 2.68 -10.93
C TYR A 125 15.33 4.03 -10.46
N ILE A 126 16.39 4.50 -11.10
CA ILE A 126 16.95 5.83 -10.88
C ILE A 126 17.13 6.49 -12.24
N ARG A 127 16.51 7.67 -12.42
CA ARG A 127 16.73 8.48 -13.64
C ARG A 127 18.17 8.90 -13.70
N GLU A 128 18.76 8.86 -14.89
CA GLU A 128 20.15 9.26 -15.13
C GLU A 128 20.40 10.68 -14.61
N GLY A 129 21.49 10.85 -13.88
CA GLY A 129 21.92 12.11 -13.29
C GLY A 129 21.27 12.50 -11.96
N CYS A 130 20.25 11.76 -11.47
CA CYS A 130 19.57 12.08 -10.21
C CYS A 130 20.38 11.73 -8.96
N VAL A 131 21.08 10.60 -8.97
CA VAL A 131 21.91 10.11 -7.86
C VAL A 131 23.32 9.87 -8.37
N LYS A 132 24.33 10.30 -7.60
CA LYS A 132 25.74 10.20 -8.00
C LYS A 132 26.59 9.33 -7.09
N THR A 133 26.09 9.02 -5.90
CA THR A 133 26.83 8.32 -4.85
C THR A 133 26.13 7.01 -4.48
N PRO A 134 26.84 5.87 -4.47
CA PRO A 134 26.27 4.61 -4.03
C PRO A 134 26.04 4.62 -2.50
N PHE A 135 25.01 3.93 -2.05
CA PHE A 135 24.79 3.68 -0.63
C PHE A 135 25.64 2.49 -0.11
N ILE A 136 25.83 1.46 -0.96
CA ILE A 136 26.67 0.30 -0.65
C ILE A 136 27.97 0.39 -1.47
N HIS A 137 29.09 0.58 -0.79
CA HIS A 137 30.41 0.73 -1.39
C HIS A 137 31.07 -0.64 -1.61
N GLY A 138 31.96 -0.72 -2.63
CA GLY A 138 32.71 -1.94 -2.97
C GLY A 138 33.10 -2.01 -4.45
N GLY A 139 32.81 -3.12 -5.11
CA GLY A 139 33.08 -3.32 -6.55
C GLY A 139 32.19 -2.49 -7.47
N GLY A 140 32.40 -2.58 -8.77
CA GLY A 140 31.70 -1.76 -9.76
C GLY A 140 30.32 -2.30 -10.22
N GLN A 141 29.72 -3.24 -9.50
CA GLN A 141 28.43 -3.82 -9.84
C GLN A 141 27.35 -2.75 -9.93
N GLU A 142 26.27 -3.04 -10.68
CA GLU A 142 25.16 -2.10 -10.93
C GLU A 142 25.66 -0.71 -11.37
N ARG A 143 26.65 -0.67 -12.27
CA ARG A 143 27.29 0.57 -12.75
C ARG A 143 27.90 1.41 -11.61
N GLY A 144 28.40 0.76 -10.57
CA GLY A 144 28.96 1.41 -9.37
C GLY A 144 27.92 1.93 -8.38
N MET A 145 26.63 1.72 -8.62
CA MET A 145 25.58 2.24 -7.75
C MET A 145 25.22 1.32 -6.58
N ARG A 146 25.47 0.02 -6.71
CA ARG A 146 25.21 -0.96 -5.65
C ARG A 146 26.19 -2.11 -5.75
N SER A 147 27.16 -2.15 -4.87
CA SER A 147 28.21 -3.16 -4.85
C SER A 147 27.74 -4.51 -4.32
N GLY A 148 28.46 -5.57 -4.67
CA GLY A 148 28.19 -6.96 -4.34
C GLY A 148 27.74 -7.74 -5.59
N THR A 149 28.13 -9.01 -5.65
CA THR A 149 27.79 -9.92 -6.77
C THR A 149 26.28 -9.95 -6.98
N GLU A 150 25.87 -9.83 -8.23
CA GLU A 150 24.47 -9.80 -8.62
C GLU A 150 23.77 -11.13 -8.29
N ASN A 151 22.57 -11.05 -7.70
CA ASN A 151 21.68 -12.19 -7.51
C ASN A 151 21.01 -12.54 -8.84
N THR A 152 21.76 -13.14 -9.76
CA THR A 152 21.30 -13.43 -11.13
C THR A 152 20.06 -14.31 -11.16
N ALA A 153 19.95 -15.32 -10.30
CA ALA A 153 18.78 -16.18 -10.19
C ALA A 153 17.53 -15.37 -9.78
N GLY A 154 17.67 -14.51 -8.75
CA GLY A 154 16.60 -13.62 -8.30
C GLY A 154 16.19 -12.62 -9.38
N ILE A 155 17.16 -12.03 -10.10
CA ILE A 155 16.90 -11.08 -11.18
C ILE A 155 16.11 -11.73 -12.31
N ILE A 156 16.53 -12.93 -12.77
CA ILE A 156 15.82 -13.68 -13.82
C ILE A 156 14.41 -14.07 -13.37
N GLY A 157 14.26 -14.56 -12.12
CA GLY A 157 12.97 -14.88 -11.55
C GLY A 157 12.04 -13.69 -11.46
N PHE A 158 12.57 -12.51 -11.07
CA PHE A 158 11.79 -11.26 -11.04
C PHE A 158 11.37 -10.83 -12.46
N ALA A 159 12.29 -10.85 -13.40
CA ALA A 159 11.99 -10.49 -14.79
C ALA A 159 10.91 -11.39 -15.39
N LYS A 160 10.97 -12.71 -15.13
CA LYS A 160 9.93 -13.66 -15.57
C LYS A 160 8.57 -13.38 -14.92
N ALA A 161 8.54 -13.15 -13.62
CA ALA A 161 7.31 -12.80 -12.91
C ALA A 161 6.68 -11.51 -13.44
N ALA A 162 7.49 -10.46 -13.66
CA ALA A 162 7.05 -9.20 -14.23
C ALA A 162 6.51 -9.37 -15.66
N GLN A 163 7.22 -10.12 -16.50
CA GLN A 163 6.76 -10.44 -17.87
C GLN A 163 5.41 -11.12 -17.86
N THR A 164 5.24 -12.14 -17.01
CA THR A 164 3.99 -12.90 -16.90
C THR A 164 2.84 -12.01 -16.42
N ALA A 165 3.06 -11.22 -15.37
CA ALA A 165 2.05 -10.32 -14.81
C ALA A 165 1.63 -9.22 -15.81
N MET A 166 2.58 -8.71 -16.61
CA MET A 166 2.30 -7.67 -17.63
C MET A 166 1.58 -8.21 -18.85
N ALA A 167 1.89 -9.45 -19.29
CA ALA A 167 1.28 -10.04 -20.47
C ALA A 167 -0.25 -10.10 -20.39
N ASN A 168 -0.80 -10.44 -19.23
CA ASN A 168 -2.23 -10.60 -19.00
C ASN A 168 -2.87 -9.42 -18.24
N LYS A 169 -2.13 -8.36 -18.00
CA LYS A 169 -2.53 -7.24 -17.13
C LYS A 169 -3.94 -6.71 -17.41
N PRO A 170 -4.34 -6.36 -18.65
CA PRO A 170 -5.65 -5.78 -18.89
C PRO A 170 -6.81 -6.73 -18.52
N VAL A 171 -6.68 -8.01 -18.87
CA VAL A 171 -7.71 -9.04 -18.59
C VAL A 171 -7.74 -9.33 -17.09
N ARG A 172 -6.57 -9.55 -16.49
CA ARG A 172 -6.41 -9.83 -15.07
C ARG A 172 -6.99 -8.71 -14.21
N THR A 173 -6.55 -7.47 -14.41
CA THR A 173 -7.00 -6.35 -13.58
C THR A 173 -8.48 -6.06 -13.74
N GLN A 174 -9.04 -6.22 -14.94
CA GLN A 174 -10.48 -6.09 -15.16
C GLN A 174 -11.28 -7.18 -14.43
N TYR A 175 -10.79 -8.41 -14.43
CA TYR A 175 -11.42 -9.49 -13.68
C TYR A 175 -11.36 -9.26 -12.16
N GLU A 176 -10.18 -8.94 -11.65
CA GLU A 176 -9.98 -8.62 -10.22
C GLU A 176 -10.89 -7.47 -9.77
N MET A 177 -11.00 -6.40 -10.55
CA MET A 177 -11.89 -5.28 -10.25
C MET A 177 -13.35 -5.72 -10.16
N ARG A 178 -13.83 -6.56 -11.08
CA ARG A 178 -15.22 -7.07 -11.03
C ARG A 178 -15.46 -7.92 -9.78
N MET A 179 -14.53 -8.79 -9.43
CA MET A 179 -14.65 -9.66 -8.25
C MET A 179 -14.54 -8.85 -6.96
N ARG A 180 -13.61 -7.89 -6.89
CA ARG A 180 -13.50 -6.92 -5.80
C ARG A 180 -14.79 -6.14 -5.60
N ASP A 181 -15.32 -5.54 -6.65
CA ASP A 181 -16.52 -4.69 -6.57
C ASP A 181 -17.74 -5.53 -6.18
N TYR A 182 -17.82 -6.78 -6.65
CA TYR A 182 -18.84 -7.72 -6.21
C TYR A 182 -18.75 -8.01 -4.71
N MET A 183 -17.57 -8.30 -4.18
CA MET A 183 -17.38 -8.53 -2.74
C MET A 183 -17.68 -7.27 -1.93
N ILE A 184 -17.21 -6.10 -2.38
CA ILE A 184 -17.49 -4.81 -1.71
C ILE A 184 -18.99 -4.57 -1.63
N HIS A 185 -19.71 -4.75 -2.73
CA HIS A 185 -21.17 -4.58 -2.76
C HIS A 185 -21.86 -5.50 -1.75
N ARG A 186 -21.53 -6.79 -1.77
CA ARG A 186 -22.12 -7.76 -0.85
C ARG A 186 -21.86 -7.43 0.62
N VAL A 187 -20.60 -7.15 0.98
CA VAL A 187 -20.23 -6.83 2.36
C VAL A 187 -20.96 -5.60 2.84
N LEU A 188 -21.00 -4.52 2.06
CA LEU A 188 -21.64 -3.26 2.48
C LEU A 188 -23.16 -3.32 2.51
N THR A 189 -23.80 -4.23 1.73
CA THR A 189 -25.26 -4.37 1.72
C THR A 189 -25.78 -5.42 2.67
N GLU A 190 -24.99 -6.47 2.94
CA GLU A 190 -25.44 -7.63 3.73
C GLU A 190 -24.95 -7.62 5.18
N ILE A 191 -23.91 -6.85 5.49
CA ILE A 191 -23.32 -6.76 6.83
C ILE A 191 -23.51 -5.34 7.36
N PRO A 192 -24.49 -5.08 8.24
CA PRO A 192 -24.72 -3.77 8.83
C PRO A 192 -23.47 -3.25 9.58
N PHE A 193 -23.33 -1.95 9.72
CA PHE A 193 -22.21 -1.31 10.42
C PHE A 193 -20.84 -1.72 9.88
N SER A 194 -20.75 -2.01 8.57
CA SER A 194 -19.51 -2.22 7.83
C SER A 194 -19.11 -0.97 7.07
N ARG A 195 -17.81 -0.76 6.92
CA ARG A 195 -17.23 0.37 6.17
C ARG A 195 -16.11 -0.10 5.27
N LEU A 196 -16.07 0.37 4.03
CA LEU A 196 -14.91 0.25 3.15
C LEU A 196 -13.92 1.37 3.45
N ASN A 197 -12.67 1.04 3.76
CA ASN A 197 -11.59 1.99 3.98
C ASN A 197 -10.86 2.33 2.68
N GLY A 198 -10.41 3.59 2.55
CA GLY A 198 -9.77 4.09 1.34
C GLY A 198 -10.75 4.55 0.25
N ASP A 199 -10.22 4.96 -0.90
CA ASP A 199 -11.04 5.44 -2.03
C ASP A 199 -11.80 4.28 -2.68
N SER A 200 -13.08 4.46 -2.99
CA SER A 200 -13.93 3.42 -3.57
C SER A 200 -13.66 3.18 -5.06
N ARG A 201 -13.12 4.17 -5.78
CA ARG A 201 -12.89 4.12 -7.23
C ARG A 201 -11.40 4.05 -7.58
N LYS A 202 -10.59 4.93 -6.99
CA LYS A 202 -9.14 4.99 -7.20
C LYS A 202 -8.43 3.97 -6.29
N ARG A 203 -8.60 2.70 -6.62
CA ARG A 203 -8.19 1.57 -5.79
C ARG A 203 -7.50 0.49 -6.61
N LEU A 204 -6.53 -0.20 -6.02
CA LEU A 204 -5.90 -1.40 -6.60
C LEU A 204 -6.95 -2.46 -6.97
N PRO A 205 -6.74 -3.19 -8.08
CA PRO A 205 -7.72 -4.14 -8.60
C PRO A 205 -8.20 -5.18 -7.59
N GLY A 206 -7.29 -5.80 -6.85
CA GLY A 206 -7.60 -6.91 -5.95
C GLY A 206 -7.62 -6.55 -4.45
N ASN A 207 -7.59 -5.27 -4.05
CA ASN A 207 -7.50 -4.90 -2.64
C ASN A 207 -8.86 -4.43 -2.08
N MET A 208 -9.23 -4.96 -0.91
CA MET A 208 -10.36 -4.55 -0.10
C MET A 208 -9.94 -4.45 1.37
N ASN A 209 -10.40 -3.41 2.05
CA ASN A 209 -10.12 -3.19 3.45
C ASN A 209 -11.41 -2.73 4.13
N PHE A 210 -11.93 -3.53 5.06
CA PHE A 210 -13.20 -3.28 5.73
C PHE A 210 -12.99 -3.13 7.22
N SER A 211 -13.71 -2.18 7.83
CA SER A 211 -13.91 -2.13 9.28
C SER A 211 -15.32 -2.55 9.62
N PHE A 212 -15.47 -3.34 10.69
CA PHE A 212 -16.75 -3.85 11.19
C PHE A 212 -16.99 -3.37 12.62
N GLN A 213 -17.92 -2.45 12.83
CA GLN A 213 -18.19 -1.90 14.15
C GLN A 213 -18.64 -2.99 15.13
N PHE A 214 -18.22 -2.87 16.39
CA PHE A 214 -18.51 -3.82 17.48
C PHE A 214 -17.87 -5.21 17.31
N VAL A 215 -16.77 -5.31 16.59
CA VAL A 215 -16.10 -6.58 16.30
C VAL A 215 -14.61 -6.45 16.64
N ASP A 216 -14.05 -7.44 17.31
CA ASP A 216 -12.60 -7.60 17.42
C ASP A 216 -12.04 -8.23 16.15
N GLY A 217 -11.26 -7.44 15.40
CA GLY A 217 -10.71 -7.87 14.11
C GLY A 217 -9.69 -9.01 14.23
N GLY A 218 -8.99 -9.10 15.36
CA GLY A 218 -8.06 -10.19 15.63
C GLY A 218 -8.79 -11.53 15.77
N THR A 219 -9.84 -11.56 16.55
CA THR A 219 -10.70 -12.74 16.72
C THR A 219 -11.36 -13.12 15.40
N LEU A 220 -11.88 -12.15 14.65
CA LEU A 220 -12.49 -12.40 13.33
C LEU A 220 -11.50 -13.07 12.36
N ILE A 221 -10.24 -12.64 12.33
CA ILE A 221 -9.21 -13.27 11.48
C ILE A 221 -8.96 -14.72 11.87
N VAL A 222 -8.91 -15.02 13.17
CA VAL A 222 -8.74 -16.40 13.67
C VAL A 222 -9.95 -17.28 13.30
N MET A 223 -11.17 -16.74 13.33
CA MET A 223 -12.36 -17.46 12.89
C MET A 223 -12.32 -17.76 11.40
N LEU A 224 -11.96 -16.79 10.57
CA LEU A 224 -11.78 -16.93 9.12
C LEU A 224 -10.69 -17.96 8.77
N ASP A 225 -9.55 -17.93 9.48
CA ASP A 225 -8.44 -18.88 9.27
C ASP A 225 -8.88 -20.32 9.52
N LYS A 226 -9.65 -20.58 10.58
CA LYS A 226 -10.26 -21.90 10.86
C LYS A 226 -11.19 -22.40 9.74
N GLN A 227 -11.71 -21.50 8.93
CA GLN A 227 -12.59 -21.78 7.79
C GLN A 227 -11.82 -21.82 6.46
N GLY A 228 -10.47 -21.76 6.51
CA GLY A 228 -9.59 -21.79 5.34
C GLY A 228 -9.52 -20.47 4.57
N ILE A 229 -9.95 -19.36 5.19
CA ILE A 229 -9.94 -18.03 4.58
C ILE A 229 -8.74 -17.24 5.08
N CYS A 230 -7.77 -16.98 4.18
CA CYS A 230 -6.60 -16.15 4.46
C CYS A 230 -6.96 -14.67 4.37
N ALA A 231 -6.91 -13.98 5.49
CA ALA A 231 -7.10 -12.53 5.61
C ALA A 231 -6.01 -11.91 6.49
N SER A 232 -5.92 -10.59 6.53
CA SER A 232 -4.96 -9.89 7.38
C SER A 232 -5.65 -8.79 8.18
N ALA A 233 -5.16 -8.54 9.40
CA ALA A 233 -5.48 -7.30 10.12
C ALA A 233 -5.01 -6.09 9.30
N GLY A 234 -5.55 -4.92 9.59
CA GLY A 234 -5.21 -3.66 8.89
C GLY A 234 -3.71 -3.44 8.73
N SER A 235 -2.89 -3.87 9.69
CA SER A 235 -1.43 -3.89 9.55
C SER A 235 -0.88 -5.29 9.83
N ALA A 236 -0.63 -6.05 8.79
CA ALA A 236 0.06 -7.36 8.91
C ALA A 236 1.49 -7.23 9.49
N CYS A 237 2.11 -6.05 9.41
CA CYS A 237 3.45 -5.79 9.93
C CYS A 237 3.47 -5.41 11.43
N SER A 238 2.33 -5.11 12.04
CA SER A 238 2.19 -4.78 13.46
C SER A 238 1.48 -5.87 14.28
N THR A 239 1.28 -7.06 13.72
CA THR A 239 0.82 -8.25 14.46
C THR A 239 1.84 -8.56 15.57
N GLY A 240 1.56 -8.08 16.78
CA GLY A 240 2.45 -8.18 17.95
C GLY A 240 2.72 -6.86 18.68
N SER A 241 2.43 -5.69 18.08
CA SER A 241 2.67 -4.39 18.72
C SER A 241 1.50 -3.88 19.56
N GLY A 242 0.31 -4.47 19.46
CA GLY A 242 -0.90 -3.98 20.14
C GLY A 242 -1.35 -2.57 19.70
N MET A 243 -0.77 -2.03 18.64
CA MET A 243 -1.05 -0.67 18.16
C MET A 243 -1.90 -0.72 16.88
N PRO A 244 -2.89 0.20 16.74
CA PRO A 244 -3.69 0.29 15.53
C PRO A 244 -2.82 0.73 14.33
N SER A 245 -3.27 0.38 13.12
CA SER A 245 -2.56 0.75 11.89
C SER A 245 -2.35 2.26 11.77
N HIS A 246 -1.09 2.67 11.55
CA HIS A 246 -0.75 4.07 11.27
C HIS A 246 -1.45 4.59 10.00
N VAL A 247 -1.73 3.72 9.02
CA VAL A 247 -2.46 4.06 7.78
C VAL A 247 -3.90 4.41 8.12
N LEU A 248 -4.60 3.57 8.89
CA LEU A 248 -5.99 3.80 9.29
C LEU A 248 -6.13 5.04 10.17
N LYS A 249 -5.19 5.24 11.11
CA LYS A 249 -5.12 6.50 11.89
C LYS A 249 -4.91 7.72 11.00
N SER A 250 -4.06 7.62 9.99
CA SER A 250 -3.76 8.76 9.11
C SER A 250 -4.97 9.23 8.29
N ILE A 251 -5.90 8.32 7.97
CA ILE A 251 -7.17 8.65 7.29
C ILE A 251 -8.28 9.06 8.27
N GLY A 252 -7.99 9.16 9.58
CA GLY A 252 -8.91 9.61 10.60
C GLY A 252 -9.85 8.53 11.15
N LEU A 253 -9.52 7.25 10.96
CA LEU A 253 -10.32 6.18 11.53
C LEU A 253 -10.09 6.12 13.06
N PRO A 254 -11.16 6.06 13.89
CA PRO A 254 -11.04 5.83 15.33
C PRO A 254 -10.33 4.52 15.65
N ASP A 255 -9.70 4.44 16.82
CA ASP A 255 -8.91 3.27 17.22
C ASP A 255 -9.76 2.00 17.26
N GLU A 256 -11.00 2.08 17.77
CA GLU A 256 -11.95 0.97 17.86
C GLU A 256 -12.23 0.37 16.46
N LEU A 257 -12.49 1.23 15.46
CA LEU A 257 -12.69 0.78 14.08
C LEU A 257 -11.39 0.33 13.40
N SER A 258 -10.25 0.86 13.82
CA SER A 258 -8.94 0.42 13.31
C SER A 258 -8.60 -0.99 13.76
N PHE A 259 -8.92 -1.36 15.01
CA PHE A 259 -8.78 -2.73 15.51
C PHE A 259 -9.79 -3.70 14.88
N ALA A 260 -10.97 -3.20 14.53
CA ALA A 260 -12.05 -3.95 13.88
C ALA A 260 -11.86 -4.08 12.35
N THR A 261 -10.62 -4.02 11.86
CA THR A 261 -10.34 -3.95 10.42
C THR A 261 -9.75 -5.25 9.89
N VAL A 262 -10.29 -5.71 8.76
CA VAL A 262 -9.79 -6.86 8.00
C VAL A 262 -9.51 -6.46 6.56
N ARG A 263 -8.34 -6.86 6.05
CA ARG A 263 -7.95 -6.67 4.66
C ARG A 263 -7.99 -7.98 3.90
N PHE A 264 -8.63 -7.96 2.76
CA PHE A 264 -8.63 -9.02 1.76
C PHE A 264 -7.85 -8.58 0.53
N THR A 265 -7.09 -9.52 -0.04
CA THR A 265 -6.42 -9.34 -1.34
C THR A 265 -6.72 -10.54 -2.19
N ILE A 266 -7.25 -10.30 -3.38
CA ILE A 266 -7.60 -11.33 -4.37
C ILE A 266 -6.72 -11.21 -5.61
N ASN A 267 -6.66 -12.28 -6.38
CA ASN A 267 -5.99 -12.37 -7.68
C ASN A 267 -6.97 -12.89 -8.74
N GLU A 268 -6.47 -13.15 -9.96
CA GLU A 268 -7.23 -13.63 -11.08
C GLU A 268 -7.79 -15.06 -10.93
N GLU A 269 -7.36 -15.80 -9.93
CA GLU A 269 -7.80 -17.19 -9.70
C GLU A 269 -9.07 -17.25 -8.84
N ILE A 270 -9.40 -16.18 -8.10
CA ILE A 270 -10.57 -16.15 -7.23
C ILE A 270 -11.86 -16.36 -8.03
N THR A 271 -12.72 -17.22 -7.55
CA THR A 271 -14.03 -17.46 -8.14
C THR A 271 -15.13 -16.69 -7.44
N ARG A 272 -16.26 -16.48 -8.12
CA ARG A 272 -17.44 -15.89 -7.48
C ARG A 272 -17.96 -16.75 -6.33
N GLN A 273 -17.90 -18.07 -6.45
CA GLN A 273 -18.34 -19.01 -5.41
C GLN A 273 -17.48 -18.87 -4.14
N GLU A 274 -16.18 -18.70 -4.28
CA GLU A 274 -15.29 -18.45 -3.14
C GLU A 274 -15.60 -17.12 -2.46
N ILE A 275 -15.90 -16.07 -3.23
CA ILE A 275 -16.34 -14.77 -2.65
C ILE A 275 -17.66 -14.95 -1.90
N ASP A 276 -18.62 -15.70 -2.48
CA ASP A 276 -19.90 -16.00 -1.83
C ASP A 276 -19.69 -16.75 -0.51
N TYR A 277 -18.77 -17.71 -0.50
CA TYR A 277 -18.38 -18.43 0.71
C TYR A 277 -17.78 -17.48 1.76
N VAL A 278 -16.80 -16.66 1.39
CA VAL A 278 -16.15 -15.69 2.29
C VAL A 278 -17.16 -14.71 2.90
N VAL A 279 -18.07 -14.17 2.09
CA VAL A 279 -19.10 -13.23 2.59
C VAL A 279 -20.07 -13.92 3.55
N ASN A 280 -20.47 -15.16 3.28
CA ASN A 280 -21.33 -15.91 4.17
C ASN A 280 -20.65 -16.23 5.52
N CYS A 281 -19.37 -16.62 5.50
CA CYS A 281 -18.57 -16.79 6.71
C CYS A 281 -18.47 -15.48 7.50
N LEU A 282 -18.14 -14.36 6.85
CA LEU A 282 -18.08 -13.04 7.48
C LEU A 282 -19.41 -12.67 8.17
N LYS A 283 -20.55 -12.91 7.52
CA LYS A 283 -21.87 -12.62 8.10
C LYS A 283 -22.10 -13.38 9.39
N ASN A 284 -21.81 -14.67 9.39
CA ASN A 284 -22.03 -15.54 10.54
C ASN A 284 -21.08 -15.20 11.69
N ASP A 285 -19.79 -15.04 11.39
CA ASP A 285 -18.75 -14.76 12.38
C ASP A 285 -18.97 -13.38 13.02
N ILE A 286 -19.30 -12.36 12.22
CA ILE A 286 -19.59 -11.00 12.71
C ILE A 286 -20.86 -10.98 13.56
N ALA A 287 -21.92 -11.70 13.17
CA ALA A 287 -23.13 -11.82 13.98
C ALA A 287 -22.82 -12.44 15.35
N GLN A 288 -22.07 -13.54 15.36
CA GLN A 288 -21.65 -14.21 16.60
C GLN A 288 -20.80 -13.32 17.51
N LEU A 289 -19.81 -12.58 16.93
CA LEU A 289 -18.98 -11.67 17.71
C LEU A 289 -19.76 -10.50 18.30
N ARG A 290 -20.74 -9.96 17.56
CA ARG A 290 -21.61 -8.88 18.04
C ARG A 290 -22.54 -9.35 19.14
N GLU A 291 -23.07 -10.56 19.08
CA GLU A 291 -23.88 -11.13 20.17
C GLU A 291 -23.11 -11.21 21.49
N GLN A 292 -21.78 -11.35 21.43
CA GLN A 292 -20.88 -11.41 22.59
C GLN A 292 -20.33 -10.04 23.00
N SER A 293 -20.58 -8.98 22.22
CA SER A 293 -20.07 -7.63 22.46
C SER A 293 -21.03 -6.84 23.39
N GLU A 294 -20.52 -6.43 24.55
CA GLU A 294 -21.28 -5.56 25.47
C GLU A 294 -21.62 -4.22 24.81
N ASP A 295 -20.69 -3.65 24.03
CA ASP A 295 -20.91 -2.39 23.30
C ASP A 295 -22.05 -2.50 22.29
N TYR A 296 -22.18 -3.65 21.63
CA TYR A 296 -23.28 -3.90 20.69
C TYR A 296 -24.60 -4.07 21.41
N GLN A 297 -24.64 -4.78 22.55
CA GLN A 297 -25.84 -4.96 23.37
C GLN A 297 -26.32 -3.61 23.93
N ASN A 298 -25.41 -2.74 24.32
CA ASN A 298 -25.76 -1.40 24.82
C ASN A 298 -26.21 -0.45 23.69
N PHE A 299 -25.86 -0.74 22.42
CA PHE A 299 -26.25 0.06 21.27
C PHE A 299 -27.66 -0.28 20.76
N LEU A 300 -28.12 -1.54 20.91
CA LEU A 300 -29.48 -2.00 20.54
C LEU A 300 -30.54 -1.43 21.46
#